data_82aac1c4c611baa674ac1151eb9f9c7b
#
_entry.id   82aac1c4c611baa674ac1151eb9f9c7b
#
_cell.length_a   1.000
_cell.length_b   1.000
_cell.length_c   1.000
_cell.angle_alpha   90.00
_cell.angle_beta   90.00
_cell.angle_gamma   90.00
#
_symmetry.space_group_name_H-M   'P 1'
#
loop_
_entity.id
_entity.type
_entity.pdbx_description
1 polymer ?
#
loop_
_entity_poly.entity_id
_entity_poly.type
_entity_poly.pdbx_seq_one_letter_code
_entity_poly.pdbx_strand_id
1 'polypeptide(L)'
;KGVGDFTFPVLPDGSLLLALVDKSGAVTAAQTITSHGEKRLLRGSAKRGAYHAINAPETTQSILITEGLATALSAHLIRPEALTVAAIDAGNLLYVAQVLRDKFPSAQIIIAADNDHSEGRQNTGRIAAEKAALSVSGWVALPQTDHKADWNDYHQKHGIKCATEAFNKSMYQPQGNGVKQEPQTI
;
A
#
# COMPACT_ATOMS: atom_id res chain seq x y z
N LYS A 1 -0.36 -9.41 -14.60
CA LYS A 1 -1.20 -9.27 -13.42
C LYS A 1 -2.65 -8.81 -13.71
N GLY A 2 -3.07 -8.68 -14.98
CA GLY A 2 -4.48 -8.61 -15.43
C GLY A 2 -5.39 -7.55 -14.77
N VAL A 3 -4.90 -6.36 -14.49
CA VAL A 3 -5.66 -5.31 -13.83
C VAL A 3 -6.04 -4.18 -14.79
N GLY A 4 -7.06 -4.38 -15.60
CA GLY A 4 -7.79 -3.32 -16.30
C GLY A 4 -7.00 -2.40 -17.25
N ASP A 5 -7.64 -1.33 -17.68
CA ASP A 5 -7.18 -0.39 -18.71
C ASP A 5 -6.34 0.77 -18.16
N PHE A 6 -5.35 0.47 -17.32
CA PHE A 6 -4.42 1.50 -16.82
C PHE A 6 -3.28 1.70 -17.83
N THR A 7 -2.98 2.97 -18.11
CA THR A 7 -1.89 3.34 -19.02
C THR A 7 -0.71 3.88 -18.21
N PHE A 8 0.47 3.35 -18.46
CA PHE A 8 1.73 3.80 -17.85
C PHE A 8 2.76 4.15 -18.92
N PRO A 9 3.68 5.08 -18.65
CA PRO A 9 4.83 5.30 -19.52
C PRO A 9 5.65 4.02 -19.65
N VAL A 10 6.00 3.69 -20.88
CA VAL A 10 6.81 2.52 -21.23
C VAL A 10 8.14 2.98 -21.83
N LEU A 11 9.23 2.44 -21.33
CA LEU A 11 10.57 2.67 -21.83
C LEU A 11 10.83 1.86 -23.12
N PRO A 12 11.87 2.21 -23.92
CA PRO A 12 12.18 1.49 -25.17
C PRO A 12 12.43 -0.02 -25.01
N ASP A 13 12.85 -0.45 -23.81
CA ASP A 13 13.04 -1.87 -23.45
C ASP A 13 11.76 -2.59 -23.02
N GLY A 14 10.61 -1.91 -23.09
CA GLY A 14 9.31 -2.45 -22.66
C GLY A 14 9.05 -2.39 -21.15
N SER A 15 9.96 -1.83 -20.35
CA SER A 15 9.75 -1.65 -18.91
C SER A 15 8.77 -0.52 -18.65
N LEU A 16 7.88 -0.69 -17.65
CA LEU A 16 7.05 0.39 -17.13
C LEU A 16 7.92 1.38 -16.35
N LEU A 17 7.62 2.66 -16.44
CA LEU A 17 8.25 3.72 -15.64
C LEU A 17 7.23 4.32 -14.69
N LEU A 18 7.51 4.23 -13.39
CA LEU A 18 6.70 4.83 -12.32
C LEU A 18 7.45 6.01 -11.71
N ALA A 19 6.94 7.21 -11.91
CA ALA A 19 7.40 8.39 -11.19
C ALA A 19 6.79 8.40 -9.79
N LEU A 20 7.62 8.69 -8.78
CA LEU A 20 7.18 8.85 -7.40
C LEU A 20 7.31 10.31 -6.99
N VAL A 21 6.26 10.82 -6.39
CA VAL A 21 6.19 12.20 -5.91
C VAL A 21 6.34 12.27 -4.40
N ASP A 22 6.97 13.31 -3.92
CA ASP A 22 7.05 13.65 -2.50
C ASP A 22 5.80 14.42 -2.03
N LYS A 23 5.81 14.90 -0.78
CA LYS A 23 4.72 15.69 -0.18
C LYS A 23 4.38 16.97 -0.94
N SER A 24 5.34 17.55 -1.66
CA SER A 24 5.15 18.76 -2.46
C SER A 24 4.58 18.49 -3.85
N GLY A 25 4.55 17.22 -4.27
CA GLY A 25 4.20 16.80 -5.62
C GLY A 25 5.39 16.79 -6.60
N ALA A 26 6.60 17.07 -6.11
CA ALA A 26 7.81 16.98 -6.93
C ALA A 26 8.21 15.51 -7.14
N VAL A 27 8.63 15.16 -8.37
CA VAL A 27 9.17 13.84 -8.67
C VAL A 27 10.57 13.73 -8.06
N THR A 28 10.72 12.87 -7.05
CA THR A 28 11.99 12.67 -6.32
C THR A 28 12.56 11.25 -6.49
N ALA A 29 11.77 10.33 -7.02
CA ALA A 29 12.20 8.96 -7.27
C ALA A 29 11.49 8.41 -8.50
N ALA A 30 12.06 7.36 -9.09
CA ALA A 30 11.40 6.59 -10.12
C ALA A 30 11.76 5.10 -10.02
N GLN A 31 10.80 4.24 -10.33
CA GLN A 31 10.96 2.80 -10.38
C GLN A 31 10.66 2.28 -11.77
N THR A 32 11.45 1.35 -12.26
CA THR A 32 11.12 0.57 -13.46
C THR A 32 10.61 -0.80 -13.09
N ILE A 33 9.68 -1.34 -13.89
CA ILE A 33 9.15 -2.69 -13.75
C ILE A 33 9.24 -3.36 -15.12
N THR A 34 10.05 -4.42 -15.22
CA THR A 34 10.19 -5.18 -16.47
C THR A 34 8.94 -6.01 -16.77
N SER A 35 8.82 -6.51 -18.00
CA SER A 35 7.75 -7.45 -18.41
C SER A 35 7.72 -8.74 -17.57
N HIS A 36 8.86 -9.11 -16.96
CA HIS A 36 8.97 -10.26 -16.05
C HIS A 36 8.67 -9.90 -14.58
N GLY A 37 8.35 -8.62 -14.28
CA GLY A 37 8.01 -8.17 -12.94
C GLY A 37 9.20 -7.76 -12.07
N GLU A 38 10.43 -7.72 -12.62
CA GLU A 38 11.58 -7.19 -11.89
C GLU A 38 11.43 -5.70 -11.64
N LYS A 39 11.62 -5.28 -10.40
CA LYS A 39 11.50 -3.90 -9.96
C LYS A 39 12.86 -3.30 -9.66
N ARG A 40 13.17 -2.14 -10.22
CA ARG A 40 14.43 -1.44 -9.98
C ARG A 40 14.17 0.04 -9.70
N LEU A 41 14.71 0.53 -8.59
CA LEU A 41 14.70 1.95 -8.30
C LEU A 41 15.84 2.62 -9.11
N LEU A 42 15.55 3.74 -9.76
CA LEU A 42 16.58 4.46 -10.51
C LEU A 42 17.62 5.07 -9.57
N ARG A 43 18.86 5.10 -10.05
CA ARG A 43 19.98 5.70 -9.28
C ARG A 43 19.69 7.17 -8.96
N GLY A 44 19.98 7.59 -7.73
CA GLY A 44 19.72 8.94 -7.26
C GLY A 44 18.30 9.19 -6.76
N SER A 45 17.44 8.19 -6.76
CA SER A 45 16.07 8.32 -6.24
C SER A 45 16.06 8.55 -4.73
N ALA A 46 15.30 9.56 -4.28
CA ALA A 46 14.97 9.80 -2.88
C ALA A 46 13.55 9.25 -2.61
N LYS A 47 13.46 7.93 -2.32
CA LYS A 47 12.16 7.23 -2.23
C LYS A 47 11.42 7.44 -0.91
N ARG A 48 12.11 7.85 0.19
CA ARG A 48 11.50 7.91 1.52
C ARG A 48 10.32 8.87 1.56
N GLY A 49 9.11 8.36 1.81
CA GLY A 49 7.88 9.11 1.80
C GLY A 49 7.35 9.49 0.40
N ALA A 50 8.09 9.16 -0.68
CA ALA A 50 7.59 9.33 -2.03
C ALA A 50 6.71 8.15 -2.44
N TYR A 51 5.68 8.42 -3.24
CA TYR A 51 4.68 7.44 -3.66
C TYR A 51 4.25 7.66 -5.12
N HIS A 52 3.72 6.61 -5.73
CA HIS A 52 3.04 6.71 -7.03
C HIS A 52 1.53 6.71 -6.81
N ALA A 53 0.84 7.77 -7.25
CA ALA A 53 -0.62 7.85 -7.17
C ALA A 53 -1.27 7.18 -8.39
N ILE A 54 -2.26 6.33 -8.16
CA ILE A 54 -3.05 5.66 -9.22
C ILE A 54 -4.11 6.60 -9.78
N ASN A 55 -4.68 7.44 -8.92
CA ASN A 55 -5.75 8.39 -9.25
C ASN A 55 -5.57 9.68 -8.46
N ALA A 56 -6.37 10.69 -8.80
CA ALA A 56 -6.43 11.97 -8.09
C ALA A 56 -7.91 12.36 -7.96
N PRO A 57 -8.63 11.88 -6.92
CA PRO A 57 -10.02 12.24 -6.72
C PRO A 57 -10.15 13.72 -6.36
N GLU A 58 -11.27 14.35 -6.74
CA GLU A 58 -11.55 15.77 -6.42
C GLU A 58 -11.56 16.03 -4.92
N THR A 59 -12.06 15.07 -4.13
CA THR A 59 -12.04 15.11 -2.67
C THR A 59 -11.41 13.85 -2.11
N THR A 60 -10.52 14.00 -1.14
CA THR A 60 -9.83 12.87 -0.50
C THR A 60 -10.38 12.64 0.90
N GLN A 61 -11.40 11.79 1.01
CA GLN A 61 -11.98 11.35 2.29
C GLN A 61 -11.36 10.05 2.79
N SER A 62 -10.89 9.19 1.88
CA SER A 62 -10.21 7.94 2.19
C SER A 62 -8.98 7.74 1.30
N ILE A 63 -7.98 7.09 1.85
CA ILE A 63 -6.69 6.84 1.19
C ILE A 63 -6.35 5.36 1.34
N LEU A 64 -6.04 4.70 0.22
CA LEU A 64 -5.48 3.36 0.19
C LEU A 64 -3.98 3.44 -0.07
N ILE A 65 -3.18 2.83 0.80
CA ILE A 65 -1.73 2.74 0.64
C ILE A 65 -1.37 1.26 0.48
N THR A 66 -0.65 0.94 -0.57
CA THR A 66 -0.20 -0.43 -0.87
C THR A 66 1.32 -0.49 -0.97
N GLU A 67 1.89 -1.68 -0.83
CA GLU A 67 3.30 -1.88 -1.10
C GLU A 67 3.60 -1.74 -2.60
N GLY A 68 2.91 -2.51 -3.44
CA GLY A 68 3.22 -2.62 -4.86
C GLY A 68 2.18 -2.02 -5.80
N LEU A 69 2.59 -1.75 -7.06
CA LEU A 69 1.71 -1.22 -8.10
C LEU A 69 0.52 -2.15 -8.39
N ALA A 70 0.74 -3.45 -8.55
CA ALA A 70 -0.34 -4.38 -8.90
C ALA A 70 -1.43 -4.43 -7.82
N THR A 71 -1.00 -4.45 -6.54
CA THR A 71 -1.89 -4.34 -5.38
C THR A 71 -2.64 -3.00 -5.39
N ALA A 72 -1.96 -1.89 -5.75
CA ALA A 72 -2.59 -0.56 -5.84
C ALA A 72 -3.69 -0.52 -6.91
N LEU A 73 -3.45 -1.11 -8.08
CA LEU A 73 -4.45 -1.17 -9.15
C LEU A 73 -5.69 -1.96 -8.73
N SER A 74 -5.51 -3.11 -8.07
CA SER A 74 -6.63 -3.90 -7.53
C SER A 74 -7.34 -3.17 -6.40
N ALA A 75 -6.61 -2.51 -5.49
CA ALA A 75 -7.19 -1.71 -4.41
C ALA A 75 -8.02 -0.53 -4.94
N HIS A 76 -7.56 0.12 -6.01
CA HIS A 76 -8.33 1.16 -6.69
C HIS A 76 -9.64 0.63 -7.27
N LEU A 77 -9.63 -0.57 -7.89
CA LEU A 77 -10.87 -1.18 -8.40
C LEU A 77 -11.83 -1.59 -7.26
N ILE A 78 -11.29 -1.96 -6.09
CA ILE A 78 -12.08 -2.27 -4.89
C ILE A 78 -12.75 -1.02 -4.30
N ARG A 79 -12.04 0.13 -4.28
CA ARG A 79 -12.53 1.41 -3.75
C ARG A 79 -12.14 2.57 -4.68
N PRO A 80 -12.85 2.75 -5.80
CA PRO A 80 -12.49 3.72 -6.84
C PRO A 80 -12.58 5.18 -6.38
N GLU A 81 -13.37 5.45 -5.33
CA GLU A 81 -13.52 6.79 -4.72
C GLU A 81 -12.33 7.21 -3.85
N ALA A 82 -11.51 6.26 -3.40
CA ALA A 82 -10.36 6.53 -2.54
C ALA A 82 -9.16 7.01 -3.36
N LEU A 83 -8.37 7.92 -2.78
CA LEU A 83 -7.01 8.16 -3.27
C LEU A 83 -6.18 6.89 -3.06
N THR A 84 -5.73 6.27 -4.13
CA THR A 84 -4.93 5.04 -4.06
C THR A 84 -3.49 5.30 -4.46
N VAL A 85 -2.54 4.87 -3.62
CA VAL A 85 -1.12 5.08 -3.85
C VAL A 85 -0.30 3.81 -3.62
N ALA A 86 0.79 3.65 -4.37
CA ALA A 86 1.82 2.63 -4.16
C ALA A 86 3.04 3.24 -3.49
N ALA A 87 3.46 2.67 -2.35
CA ALA A 87 4.66 3.06 -1.61
C ALA A 87 5.95 2.44 -2.16
N ILE A 88 5.81 1.51 -3.11
CA ILE A 88 6.81 0.73 -3.86
C ILE A 88 7.57 -0.35 -3.09
N ASP A 89 7.65 -0.27 -1.77
CA ASP A 89 8.14 -1.35 -0.91
C ASP A 89 7.61 -1.22 0.54
N ALA A 90 7.68 -2.33 1.30
CA ALA A 90 7.19 -2.40 2.69
C ALA A 90 7.88 -1.39 3.63
N GLY A 91 9.19 -1.16 3.43
CA GLY A 91 9.96 -0.22 4.25
C GLY A 91 9.55 1.25 4.09
N ASN A 92 8.87 1.58 2.99
CA ASN A 92 8.39 2.94 2.72
C ASN A 92 6.94 3.19 3.17
N LEU A 93 6.15 2.15 3.48
CA LEU A 93 4.75 2.28 3.91
C LEU A 93 4.56 3.28 5.06
N LEU A 94 5.38 3.18 6.11
CA LEU A 94 5.35 4.08 7.26
C LEU A 94 5.50 5.54 6.86
N TYR A 95 6.49 5.83 6.03
CA TYR A 95 6.81 7.22 5.64
C TYR A 95 5.76 7.80 4.70
N VAL A 96 5.24 7.00 3.78
CA VAL A 96 4.13 7.40 2.90
C VAL A 96 2.86 7.68 3.71
N ALA A 97 2.54 6.81 4.69
CA ALA A 97 1.39 7.03 5.57
C ALA A 97 1.50 8.34 6.34
N GLN A 98 2.66 8.66 6.90
CA GLN A 98 2.91 9.92 7.61
C GLN A 98 2.76 11.13 6.69
N VAL A 99 3.36 11.09 5.49
CA VAL A 99 3.24 12.17 4.50
C VAL A 99 1.78 12.41 4.11
N LEU A 100 1.01 11.33 3.89
CA LEU A 100 -0.39 11.44 3.51
C LEU A 100 -1.29 11.88 4.67
N ARG A 101 -0.97 11.51 5.91
CA ARG A 101 -1.67 12.02 7.10
C ARG A 101 -1.44 13.52 7.28
N ASP A 102 -0.21 14.01 7.08
CA ASP A 102 0.11 15.44 7.14
C ASP A 102 -0.63 16.23 6.05
N LYS A 103 -0.73 15.66 4.85
CA LYS A 103 -1.39 16.29 3.70
C LYS A 103 -2.93 16.25 3.80
N PHE A 104 -3.49 15.18 4.40
CA PHE A 104 -4.93 14.93 4.53
C PHE A 104 -5.28 14.55 5.97
N PRO A 105 -5.31 15.52 6.91
CA PRO A 105 -5.44 15.23 8.35
C PRO A 105 -6.68 14.46 8.74
N SER A 106 -7.80 14.67 8.03
CA SER A 106 -9.11 14.06 8.33
C SER A 106 -9.42 12.80 7.53
N ALA A 107 -8.58 12.43 6.55
CA ALA A 107 -8.86 11.28 5.71
C ALA A 107 -8.72 9.95 6.47
N GLN A 108 -9.58 8.98 6.15
CA GLN A 108 -9.40 7.61 6.61
C GLN A 108 -8.23 6.97 5.84
N ILE A 109 -7.16 6.62 6.52
CA ILE A 109 -6.02 5.93 5.92
C ILE A 109 -6.15 4.42 6.14
N ILE A 110 -6.06 3.64 5.07
CA ILE A 110 -6.14 2.19 5.06
C ILE A 110 -4.89 1.64 4.36
N ILE A 111 -4.12 0.82 5.05
CA ILE A 111 -3.01 0.09 4.46
C ILE A 111 -3.56 -1.22 3.89
N ALA A 112 -3.60 -1.33 2.57
CA ALA A 112 -3.94 -2.58 1.87
C ALA A 112 -2.70 -3.48 1.86
N ALA A 113 -2.60 -4.31 2.90
CA ALA A 113 -1.41 -5.06 3.24
C ALA A 113 -1.21 -6.31 2.37
N ASP A 114 0.06 -6.69 2.20
CA ASP A 114 0.42 -7.99 1.67
C ASP A 114 0.45 -9.02 2.81
N ASN A 115 -0.16 -10.18 2.58
CA ASN A 115 -0.11 -11.32 3.49
C ASN A 115 1.09 -12.21 3.11
N ASP A 116 2.23 -11.97 3.74
CA ASP A 116 3.45 -12.78 3.56
C ASP A 116 3.42 -14.07 4.40
N HIS A 117 2.23 -14.68 4.56
CA HIS A 117 2.07 -15.88 5.35
C HIS A 117 2.98 -17.01 4.82
N SER A 118 3.81 -17.55 5.71
CA SER A 118 4.69 -18.68 5.46
C SER A 118 4.88 -19.43 6.78
N GLU A 119 4.79 -20.74 6.75
CA GLU A 119 4.91 -21.58 7.94
C GLU A 119 6.24 -21.32 8.66
N GLY A 120 6.19 -21.10 9.98
CA GLY A 120 7.36 -20.86 10.82
C GLY A 120 8.06 -19.51 10.61
N ARG A 121 7.52 -18.58 9.81
CA ARG A 121 8.10 -17.25 9.59
C ARG A 121 7.16 -16.13 9.99
N GLN A 122 7.73 -14.99 10.35
CA GLN A 122 6.94 -13.77 10.60
C GLN A 122 6.34 -13.23 9.31
N ASN A 123 5.12 -12.75 9.39
CA ASN A 123 4.44 -12.09 8.28
C ASN A 123 4.94 -10.63 8.17
N THR A 124 5.96 -10.43 7.34
CA THR A 124 6.66 -9.13 7.22
C THR A 124 5.78 -8.05 6.63
N GLY A 125 4.93 -8.38 5.63
CA GLY A 125 3.98 -7.45 5.03
C GLY A 125 2.95 -6.95 6.04
N ARG A 126 2.36 -7.86 6.83
CA ARG A 126 1.45 -7.52 7.92
C ARG A 126 2.11 -6.60 8.95
N ILE A 127 3.32 -6.95 9.42
CA ILE A 127 4.05 -6.17 10.44
C ILE A 127 4.32 -4.75 9.94
N ALA A 128 4.78 -4.60 8.69
CA ALA A 128 5.05 -3.29 8.08
C ALA A 128 3.76 -2.46 7.96
N ALA A 129 2.66 -3.07 7.54
CA ALA A 129 1.36 -2.43 7.41
C ALA A 129 0.79 -1.99 8.77
N GLU A 130 0.85 -2.85 9.80
CA GLU A 130 0.40 -2.50 11.16
C GLU A 130 1.21 -1.34 11.74
N LYS A 131 2.53 -1.35 11.56
CA LYS A 131 3.40 -0.25 11.98
C LYS A 131 3.04 1.07 11.30
N ALA A 132 2.78 1.05 10.00
CA ALA A 132 2.38 2.22 9.24
C ALA A 132 1.00 2.73 9.70
N ALA A 133 0.02 1.85 9.85
CA ALA A 133 -1.33 2.20 10.29
C ALA A 133 -1.34 2.77 11.71
N LEU A 134 -0.61 2.17 12.66
CA LEU A 134 -0.47 2.68 14.03
C LEU A 134 0.06 4.11 14.07
N SER A 135 1.04 4.45 13.22
CA SER A 135 1.67 5.78 13.21
C SER A 135 0.72 6.91 12.82
N VAL A 136 -0.40 6.58 12.17
CA VAL A 136 -1.36 7.55 11.62
C VAL A 136 -2.79 7.32 12.10
N SER A 137 -3.01 6.49 13.11
CA SER A 137 -4.34 6.06 13.57
C SER A 137 -5.19 5.52 12.42
N GLY A 138 -4.56 4.75 11.56
CA GLY A 138 -5.16 4.19 10.35
C GLY A 138 -5.67 2.76 10.53
N TRP A 139 -6.05 2.15 9.43
CA TRP A 139 -6.60 0.81 9.31
C TRP A 139 -5.67 -0.09 8.50
N VAL A 140 -5.78 -1.39 8.70
CA VAL A 140 -5.16 -2.42 7.87
C VAL A 140 -6.25 -3.25 7.24
N ALA A 141 -6.14 -3.53 5.94
CA ALA A 141 -6.92 -4.56 5.25
C ALA A 141 -5.94 -5.65 4.80
N LEU A 142 -6.10 -6.87 5.33
CA LEU A 142 -5.21 -8.00 5.08
C LEU A 142 -5.97 -9.15 4.40
N PRO A 143 -5.52 -9.68 3.25
CA PRO A 143 -6.15 -10.85 2.65
C PRO A 143 -6.15 -12.03 3.61
N GLN A 144 -7.34 -12.61 3.87
CA GLN A 144 -7.51 -13.74 4.78
C GLN A 144 -7.21 -15.05 4.01
N THR A 145 -5.95 -15.38 3.88
CA THR A 145 -5.45 -16.57 3.19
C THR A 145 -4.50 -17.35 4.09
N ASP A 146 -4.40 -18.65 3.89
CA ASP A 146 -3.47 -19.57 4.55
C ASP A 146 -2.11 -19.66 3.83
N HIS A 147 -1.93 -18.85 2.80
CA HIS A 147 -0.73 -18.76 1.98
C HIS A 147 -0.41 -17.31 1.66
N LYS A 148 0.79 -17.06 1.14
CA LYS A 148 1.21 -15.74 0.69
C LYS A 148 0.30 -15.23 -0.42
N ALA A 149 -0.28 -14.04 -0.22
CA ALA A 149 -1.15 -13.39 -1.20
C ALA A 149 -1.20 -11.87 -0.97
N ASP A 150 -1.29 -11.13 -2.04
CA ASP A 150 -1.66 -9.72 -2.02
C ASP A 150 -3.12 -9.53 -2.50
N TRP A 151 -3.63 -8.29 -2.46
CA TRP A 151 -5.00 -8.00 -2.94
C TRP A 151 -5.15 -8.15 -4.46
N ASN A 152 -4.05 -8.08 -5.23
CA ASN A 152 -4.10 -8.41 -6.64
C ASN A 152 -4.27 -9.92 -6.87
N ASP A 153 -3.54 -10.76 -6.15
CA ASP A 153 -3.69 -12.22 -6.21
C ASP A 153 -5.12 -12.63 -5.79
N TYR A 154 -5.64 -12.03 -4.73
CA TYR A 154 -7.01 -12.29 -4.27
C TYR A 154 -8.05 -11.88 -5.32
N HIS A 155 -7.91 -10.67 -5.89
CA HIS A 155 -8.78 -10.15 -6.94
C HIS A 155 -8.75 -11.05 -8.19
N GLN A 156 -7.56 -11.44 -8.67
CA GLN A 156 -7.41 -12.30 -9.85
C GLN A 156 -8.05 -13.67 -9.64
N LYS A 157 -7.97 -14.21 -8.43
CA LYS A 157 -8.50 -15.55 -8.12
C LYS A 157 -10.02 -15.56 -7.91
N HIS A 158 -10.58 -14.53 -7.27
CA HIS A 158 -11.97 -14.53 -6.78
C HIS A 158 -12.88 -13.50 -7.46
N GLY A 159 -12.33 -12.63 -8.32
CA GLY A 159 -13.05 -11.53 -8.97
C GLY A 159 -13.26 -10.33 -8.06
N ILE A 160 -13.58 -9.17 -8.68
CA ILE A 160 -13.64 -7.88 -8.00
C ILE A 160 -14.71 -7.82 -6.91
N LYS A 161 -15.89 -8.42 -7.13
CA LYS A 161 -16.97 -8.41 -6.15
C LYS A 161 -16.57 -9.12 -4.86
N CYS A 162 -16.02 -10.33 -4.96
CA CYS A 162 -15.54 -11.08 -3.79
C CYS A 162 -14.36 -10.36 -3.10
N ALA A 163 -13.46 -9.76 -3.89
CA ALA A 163 -12.34 -9.00 -3.34
C ALA A 163 -12.82 -7.78 -2.54
N THR A 164 -13.84 -7.05 -3.04
CA THR A 164 -14.43 -5.91 -2.35
C THR A 164 -15.07 -6.32 -1.02
N GLU A 165 -15.86 -7.40 -1.01
CA GLU A 165 -16.47 -7.92 0.21
C GLU A 165 -15.43 -8.38 1.23
N ALA A 166 -14.41 -9.13 0.77
CA ALA A 166 -13.34 -9.62 1.63
C ALA A 166 -12.49 -8.48 2.20
N PHE A 167 -12.16 -7.47 1.36
CA PHE A 167 -11.42 -6.28 1.78
C PHE A 167 -12.12 -5.56 2.92
N ASN A 168 -13.41 -5.26 2.76
CA ASN A 168 -14.19 -4.56 3.77
C ASN A 168 -14.32 -5.36 5.08
N LYS A 169 -14.50 -6.68 5.00
CA LYS A 169 -14.57 -7.57 6.17
C LYS A 169 -13.23 -7.72 6.90
N SER A 170 -12.13 -7.62 6.18
CA SER A 170 -10.79 -7.82 6.74
C SER A 170 -10.21 -6.59 7.44
N MET A 171 -10.87 -5.43 7.33
CA MET A 171 -10.38 -4.18 7.90
C MET A 171 -10.37 -4.20 9.42
N TYR A 172 -9.25 -3.80 10.01
CA TYR A 172 -9.11 -3.63 11.46
C TYR A 172 -8.16 -2.49 11.80
N GLN A 173 -8.29 -1.94 13.01
CA GLN A 173 -7.29 -1.02 13.57
C GLN A 173 -6.30 -1.83 14.40
N PRO A 174 -4.99 -1.79 14.07
CA PRO A 174 -4.00 -2.46 14.88
C PRO A 174 -3.92 -1.79 16.26
N GLN A 175 -3.78 -2.61 17.29
CA GLN A 175 -3.55 -2.11 18.67
C GLN A 175 -2.05 -2.08 18.90
N GLY A 176 -1.53 -0.93 19.37
CA GLY A 176 -0.17 -0.86 19.88
C GLY A 176 -0.08 -1.79 21.10
N ASN A 177 0.96 -2.61 21.18
CA ASN A 177 1.25 -3.34 22.41
C ASN A 177 1.44 -2.29 23.51
N GLY A 178 0.43 -2.10 24.33
CA GLY A 178 0.52 -1.24 25.50
C GLY A 178 1.72 -1.72 26.33
N VAL A 179 2.69 -0.86 26.51
CA VAL A 179 3.67 -1.01 27.56
C VAL A 179 2.84 -1.17 28.84
N LYS A 180 2.80 -2.39 29.41
CA LYS A 180 2.27 -2.59 30.75
C LYS A 180 3.12 -1.69 31.63
N GLN A 181 2.57 -0.54 32.03
CA GLN A 181 3.10 0.20 33.18
C GLN A 181 2.95 -0.74 34.35
N GLU A 182 4.04 -1.28 34.85
CA GLU A 182 4.07 -1.90 36.16
C GLU A 182 3.62 -0.84 37.18
N PRO A 183 2.70 -1.19 38.10
CA PRO A 183 2.30 -0.26 39.14
C PRO A 183 3.55 0.07 39.98
N GLN A 184 3.93 1.33 39.99
CA GLN A 184 4.91 1.82 40.97
C GLN A 184 4.32 1.58 42.36
N THR A 185 4.86 0.59 43.05
CA THR A 185 4.61 0.36 44.48
C THR A 185 5.29 1.48 45.25
N ILE A 186 4.49 2.26 45.97
CA ILE A 186 4.92 3.28 46.93
C ILE A 186 5.38 2.56 48.22
#